data_8d49b6e1a89ef5687157ac047125f449
#
_entry.id   8d49b6e1a89ef5687157ac047125f449
#
_cell.length_a   1.000
_cell.length_b   1.000
_cell.length_c   1.000
_cell.angle_alpha   90.00
_cell.angle_beta   90.00
_cell.angle_gamma   90.00
#
_symmetry.space_group_name_H-M   'P 1'
#
loop_
_entity.id
_entity.type
_entity.pdbx_description
1 polymer ?
#
loop_
_entity_poly.entity_id
_entity_poly.type
_entity_poly.pdbx_seq_one_letter_code
_entity_poly.pdbx_strand_id
1 'polypeptide(L)'
;MSEDQPLHRPISRRRFLMRSAQVGLGLTAAGITIGGILAQQRPRPWDPNAFPPPGKARVAILKASGYNGDLERTVMDGLKAIGADVRGLSVLLKPNMVEFDRASVINTDPRLVAATVAAMKRLGARLVTVAEGPGHRRDTQYVASSSGLLDLLRDVDTPFVDLNVAAVAQRTLRTSYTQLGELWLPLPVLQADLVVSMPKMKTHHWGGVTLSLKNMFGVVPGRIYGWPKNVLHWAGLQQSIVDVAAAVQPRLAIVDGIVGMEGDGPIKGKPIVAGHLVFGTDPVAVDATAAFLMGVDPMRVEYIAEAARFLGQGSFDQITQVGEDLERSVTPFRLRPEFQALRTGTAGASPGGDPAHAAGG
;
A
#
# COMPACT_ATOMS: atom_id res chain seq x y z
N MET A 1 6.27 33.15 36.67
CA MET A 1 7.49 32.59 36.14
C MET A 1 7.06 31.34 35.33
N SER A 2 6.89 31.54 34.05
CA SER A 2 6.46 30.50 33.09
C SER A 2 7.64 30.25 32.19
N GLU A 3 8.16 29.01 32.24
CA GLU A 3 9.23 28.58 31.36
C GLU A 3 8.65 28.22 29.97
N ASP A 4 9.06 29.01 28.99
CA ASP A 4 8.85 28.74 27.58
C ASP A 4 9.67 27.52 27.14
N GLN A 5 9.01 26.46 26.71
CA GLN A 5 9.65 25.36 26.00
C GLN A 5 9.90 25.78 24.54
N PRO A 6 11.07 25.51 23.96
CA PRO A 6 11.38 25.95 22.61
C PRO A 6 10.68 25.09 21.56
N LEU A 7 9.89 25.76 20.71
CA LEU A 7 9.32 25.23 19.49
C LEU A 7 10.39 24.61 18.59
N HIS A 8 10.20 23.37 18.19
CA HIS A 8 11.07 22.61 17.30
C HIS A 8 11.37 23.39 16.01
N ARG A 9 12.66 23.63 15.76
CA ARG A 9 13.15 24.27 14.53
C ARG A 9 12.95 23.32 13.33
N PRO A 10 12.36 23.79 12.24
CA PRO A 10 12.28 22.99 11.02
C PRO A 10 13.66 22.68 10.48
N ILE A 11 13.87 21.46 10.01
CA ILE A 11 15.11 21.03 9.36
C ILE A 11 15.33 21.92 8.14
N SER A 12 16.40 22.73 8.13
CA SER A 12 16.66 23.66 7.05
C SER A 12 16.99 22.88 5.76
N ARG A 13 16.45 23.32 4.62
CA ARG A 13 16.76 22.82 3.26
C ARG A 13 18.25 22.58 3.04
N ARG A 14 19.11 23.42 3.64
CA ARG A 14 20.57 23.36 3.52
C ARG A 14 21.18 22.15 4.23
N ARG A 15 20.66 21.72 5.38
CA ARG A 15 21.15 20.50 6.08
C ARG A 15 20.74 19.22 5.37
N PHE A 16 19.55 19.22 4.75
CA PHE A 16 19.08 18.12 3.95
C PHE A 16 19.93 17.96 2.68
N LEU A 17 20.19 19.06 1.96
CA LEU A 17 21.01 19.06 0.75
C LEU A 17 22.49 18.73 1.02
N MET A 18 23.05 19.14 2.16
CA MET A 18 24.43 18.79 2.50
C MET A 18 24.62 17.32 2.86
N ARG A 19 23.63 16.66 3.47
CA ARG A 19 23.67 15.21 3.70
C ARG A 19 23.52 14.41 2.41
N SER A 20 22.72 14.89 1.45
CA SER A 20 22.58 14.26 0.13
C SER A 20 23.82 14.44 -0.75
N ALA A 21 24.56 15.56 -0.62
CA ALA A 21 25.79 15.81 -1.37
C ALA A 21 27.01 15.01 -0.85
N GLN A 22 27.02 14.62 0.42
CA GLN A 22 28.13 13.81 0.99
C GLN A 22 28.09 12.33 0.56
N VAL A 23 26.98 11.83 0.04
CA VAL A 23 26.86 10.47 -0.51
C VAL A 23 27.34 10.37 -1.95
N GLY A 24 27.47 11.53 -2.67
CA GLY A 24 27.81 11.57 -4.10
C GLY A 24 29.29 11.71 -4.44
N LEU A 25 30.21 11.88 -3.46
CA LEU A 25 31.62 12.26 -3.71
C LEU A 25 32.67 11.28 -3.16
N GLY A 26 32.36 9.99 -3.17
CA GLY A 26 33.26 8.96 -2.61
C GLY A 26 33.67 7.82 -3.56
N LEU A 27 33.60 7.97 -4.88
CA LEU A 27 34.00 6.90 -5.81
C LEU A 27 34.80 7.40 -7.00
N THR A 28 36.08 7.81 -6.74
CA THR A 28 37.12 7.66 -7.77
C THR A 28 38.48 7.44 -7.12
N ALA A 29 39.12 6.36 -7.56
CA ALA A 29 40.51 5.96 -7.34
C ALA A 29 40.78 4.99 -6.16
N ALA A 30 40.75 3.70 -6.49
CA ALA A 30 41.91 2.83 -6.19
C ALA A 30 41.70 1.45 -6.83
N GLY A 31 42.61 1.09 -7.65
CA GLY A 31 42.99 -0.07 -8.40
C GLY A 31 42.46 -1.45 -7.98
N ILE A 32 42.22 -2.17 -9.03
CA ILE A 32 42.05 -3.62 -9.11
C ILE A 32 43.25 -4.32 -8.47
N THR A 33 43.01 -5.13 -7.43
CA THR A 33 43.80 -6.36 -7.22
C THR A 33 43.07 -7.33 -6.28
N ILE A 34 43.07 -8.58 -6.73
CA ILE A 34 42.90 -9.85 -6.02
C ILE A 34 41.49 -10.25 -5.63
N GLY A 35 41.00 -11.21 -6.43
CA GLY A 35 39.82 -12.01 -6.17
C GLY A 35 39.91 -12.75 -4.83
N GLY A 36 38.84 -12.67 -4.10
CA GLY A 36 38.65 -13.33 -2.82
C GLY A 36 37.32 -12.89 -2.24
N ILE A 37 36.31 -13.57 -2.62
CA ILE A 37 35.00 -13.76 -2.02
C ILE A 37 34.92 -13.27 -0.54
N LEU A 38 34.61 -12.03 -0.37
CA LEU A 38 33.74 -11.52 0.67
C LEU A 38 32.73 -10.66 -0.08
N ALA A 39 31.65 -11.28 -0.53
CA ALA A 39 30.45 -10.56 -0.81
C ALA A 39 30.12 -9.84 0.50
N GLN A 40 30.52 -8.58 0.62
CA GLN A 40 30.08 -7.69 1.69
C GLN A 40 28.54 -7.73 1.56
N GLN A 41 27.92 -8.54 2.42
CA GLN A 41 26.47 -8.54 2.56
C GLN A 41 26.14 -7.10 2.92
N ARG A 42 25.57 -6.36 1.97
CA ARG A 42 25.03 -5.04 2.28
C ARG A 42 24.17 -5.20 3.53
N PRO A 43 24.37 -4.39 4.56
CA PRO A 43 23.58 -4.50 5.78
C PRO A 43 22.10 -4.51 5.39
N ARG A 44 21.35 -5.44 5.99
CA ARG A 44 19.91 -5.54 5.71
C ARG A 44 19.26 -4.21 6.05
N PRO A 45 18.43 -3.65 5.16
CA PRO A 45 17.75 -2.38 5.43
C PRO A 45 16.56 -2.54 6.38
N TRP A 46 16.51 -3.60 7.16
CA TRP A 46 15.50 -3.85 8.21
C TRP A 46 16.13 -4.53 9.42
N ASP A 47 15.52 -4.29 10.59
CA ASP A 47 15.89 -4.94 11.84
C ASP A 47 15.31 -6.38 11.87
N PRO A 48 16.14 -7.45 11.81
CA PRO A 48 15.65 -8.82 11.82
C PRO A 48 15.00 -9.23 13.14
N ASN A 49 15.22 -8.49 14.23
CA ASN A 49 14.55 -8.73 15.50
C ASN A 49 13.11 -8.16 15.50
N ALA A 50 12.86 -7.15 14.68
CA ALA A 50 11.52 -6.57 14.51
C ALA A 50 10.67 -7.30 13.47
N PHE A 51 11.31 -7.98 12.54
CA PHE A 51 10.65 -8.69 11.44
C PHE A 51 11.18 -10.14 11.35
N PRO A 52 10.46 -11.11 11.94
CA PRO A 52 10.81 -12.52 11.78
C PRO A 52 10.67 -12.94 10.31
N PRO A 53 11.36 -14.01 9.87
CA PRO A 53 11.23 -14.52 8.52
C PRO A 53 9.76 -14.80 8.17
N PRO A 54 9.31 -14.45 6.94
CA PRO A 54 7.93 -14.72 6.51
C PRO A 54 7.58 -16.21 6.60
N GLY A 55 6.43 -16.49 7.22
CA GLY A 55 5.89 -17.84 7.29
C GLY A 55 5.02 -18.20 6.08
N LYS A 56 4.31 -19.33 6.16
CA LYS A 56 3.28 -19.68 5.18
C LYS A 56 2.13 -18.69 5.26
N ALA A 57 1.58 -18.33 4.11
CA ALA A 57 0.44 -17.45 4.00
C ALA A 57 -0.78 -18.18 3.41
N ARG A 58 -1.97 -17.64 3.65
CA ARG A 58 -3.22 -18.07 3.01
C ARG A 58 -3.88 -16.88 2.35
N VAL A 59 -4.27 -17.04 1.07
CA VAL A 59 -4.95 -16.02 0.29
C VAL A 59 -6.21 -16.63 -0.32
N ALA A 60 -7.33 -15.93 -0.19
CA ALA A 60 -8.60 -16.33 -0.82
C ALA A 60 -8.89 -15.44 -2.04
N ILE A 61 -9.26 -16.05 -3.13
CA ILE A 61 -9.73 -15.40 -4.35
C ILE A 61 -11.20 -15.74 -4.49
N LEU A 62 -12.09 -14.75 -4.35
CA LEU A 62 -13.53 -14.94 -4.46
C LEU A 62 -14.08 -14.22 -5.67
N LYS A 63 -14.91 -14.91 -6.44
CA LYS A 63 -15.62 -14.32 -7.58
C LYS A 63 -16.68 -13.31 -7.10
N ALA A 64 -16.71 -12.15 -7.73
CA ALA A 64 -17.70 -11.11 -7.49
C ALA A 64 -18.02 -10.40 -8.82
N SER A 65 -19.21 -10.64 -9.34
CA SER A 65 -19.63 -10.16 -10.68
C SER A 65 -19.96 -8.66 -10.73
N GLY A 66 -20.03 -8.00 -9.57
CA GLY A 66 -20.37 -6.57 -9.47
C GLY A 66 -20.63 -6.15 -8.03
N TYR A 67 -20.94 -4.87 -7.85
CA TYR A 67 -21.15 -4.28 -6.52
C TYR A 67 -22.62 -4.29 -6.07
N ASN A 68 -23.54 -4.86 -6.86
CA ASN A 68 -24.97 -4.92 -6.55
C ASN A 68 -25.40 -6.26 -5.92
N GLY A 69 -24.46 -7.19 -5.76
CA GLY A 69 -24.70 -8.48 -5.10
C GLY A 69 -24.58 -8.39 -3.57
N ASP A 70 -24.70 -9.54 -2.92
CA ASP A 70 -24.49 -9.65 -1.46
C ASP A 70 -23.00 -9.57 -1.12
N LEU A 71 -22.47 -8.33 -1.14
CA LEU A 71 -21.08 -8.07 -0.84
C LEU A 71 -20.74 -8.38 0.62
N GLU A 72 -21.68 -8.15 1.55
CA GLU A 72 -21.45 -8.45 2.97
C GLU A 72 -21.17 -9.95 3.16
N ARG A 73 -21.99 -10.79 2.57
CA ARG A 73 -21.79 -12.24 2.61
C ARG A 73 -20.46 -12.63 1.95
N THR A 74 -20.16 -12.07 0.77
CA THR A 74 -18.89 -12.35 0.07
C THR A 74 -17.69 -11.97 0.91
N VAL A 75 -17.74 -10.84 1.62
CA VAL A 75 -16.66 -10.42 2.54
C VAL A 75 -16.56 -11.38 3.73
N MET A 76 -17.68 -11.76 4.33
CA MET A 76 -17.69 -12.74 5.43
C MET A 76 -17.11 -14.09 5.01
N ASP A 77 -17.47 -14.58 3.82
CA ASP A 77 -16.95 -15.84 3.26
C ASP A 77 -15.44 -15.74 3.01
N GLY A 78 -14.96 -14.59 2.49
CA GLY A 78 -13.53 -14.32 2.28
C GLY A 78 -12.75 -14.29 3.60
N LEU A 79 -13.24 -13.59 4.61
CA LEU A 79 -12.61 -13.53 5.93
C LEU A 79 -12.56 -14.91 6.60
N LYS A 80 -13.64 -15.68 6.50
CA LYS A 80 -13.70 -17.07 6.99
C LYS A 80 -12.70 -17.96 6.25
N ALA A 81 -12.60 -17.84 4.92
CA ALA A 81 -11.71 -18.66 4.09
C ALA A 81 -10.23 -18.48 4.47
N ILE A 82 -9.83 -17.28 4.90
CA ILE A 82 -8.46 -16.99 5.36
C ILE A 82 -8.28 -17.19 6.87
N GLY A 83 -9.34 -17.53 7.61
CA GLY A 83 -9.30 -17.72 9.07
C GLY A 83 -9.12 -16.43 9.86
N ALA A 84 -9.57 -15.28 9.34
CA ALA A 84 -9.48 -14.00 10.05
C ALA A 84 -10.45 -13.96 11.23
N ASP A 85 -9.94 -13.56 12.40
CA ASP A 85 -10.77 -13.30 13.60
C ASP A 85 -10.66 -11.81 13.96
N VAL A 86 -11.80 -11.15 14.02
CA VAL A 86 -11.91 -9.72 14.33
C VAL A 86 -12.65 -9.44 15.64
N ARG A 87 -13.05 -10.48 16.37
CA ARG A 87 -13.86 -10.37 17.58
C ARG A 87 -13.15 -9.55 18.66
N GLY A 88 -13.86 -8.56 19.17
CA GLY A 88 -13.36 -7.67 20.23
C GLY A 88 -12.32 -6.64 19.76
N LEU A 89 -11.89 -6.68 18.50
CA LEU A 89 -10.88 -5.77 17.98
C LEU A 89 -11.46 -4.40 17.60
N SER A 90 -10.65 -3.37 17.76
CA SER A 90 -10.82 -2.06 17.13
C SER A 90 -10.17 -2.13 15.76
N VAL A 91 -11.00 -2.07 14.72
CA VAL A 91 -10.62 -2.25 13.32
C VAL A 91 -10.61 -0.90 12.60
N LEU A 92 -9.51 -0.57 11.94
CA LEU A 92 -9.42 0.57 11.04
C LEU A 92 -9.41 0.05 9.60
N LEU A 93 -10.46 0.35 8.84
CA LEU A 93 -10.54 0.07 7.42
C LEU A 93 -9.95 1.24 6.63
N LYS A 94 -8.94 0.97 5.85
CA LYS A 94 -8.33 1.96 4.97
C LYS A 94 -8.63 1.64 3.50
N PRO A 95 -9.69 2.22 2.91
CA PRO A 95 -9.92 2.13 1.47
C PRO A 95 -8.79 2.82 0.69
N ASN A 96 -8.78 2.70 -0.61
CA ASN A 96 -7.95 3.49 -1.49
C ASN A 96 -8.77 4.66 -2.04
N MET A 97 -8.38 5.89 -1.69
CA MET A 97 -8.98 7.11 -2.24
C MET A 97 -7.87 8.04 -2.74
N VAL A 98 -8.07 8.61 -3.93
CA VAL A 98 -7.07 9.50 -4.56
C VAL A 98 -7.72 10.78 -5.07
N GLU A 99 -8.75 10.65 -5.87
CA GLU A 99 -9.47 11.71 -6.59
C GLU A 99 -10.92 11.25 -6.79
N PHE A 100 -11.82 12.15 -7.11
CA PHE A 100 -13.17 11.78 -7.53
C PHE A 100 -13.40 12.19 -8.99
N ASP A 101 -13.78 11.20 -9.78
CA ASP A 101 -14.30 11.38 -11.14
C ASP A 101 -15.43 10.35 -11.34
N ARG A 102 -16.62 10.87 -11.62
CA ARG A 102 -17.83 10.02 -11.82
C ARG A 102 -17.68 9.02 -12.97
N ALA A 103 -16.87 9.35 -13.98
CA ALA A 103 -16.63 8.52 -15.16
C ALA A 103 -15.50 7.50 -14.97
N SER A 104 -14.86 7.46 -13.78
CA SER A 104 -13.65 6.67 -13.52
C SER A 104 -13.77 5.80 -12.27
N VAL A 105 -12.96 4.74 -12.21
CA VAL A 105 -12.91 3.76 -11.13
C VAL A 105 -11.65 3.95 -10.26
N ILE A 106 -11.40 5.17 -9.85
CA ILE A 106 -10.16 5.56 -9.15
C ILE A 106 -10.05 4.92 -7.77
N ASN A 107 -11.17 4.88 -7.03
CA ASN A 107 -11.21 4.55 -5.61
C ASN A 107 -11.74 3.13 -5.37
N THR A 108 -11.49 2.58 -4.18
CA THR A 108 -12.24 1.42 -3.69
C THR A 108 -13.73 1.75 -3.71
N ASP A 109 -14.55 0.84 -4.22
CA ASP A 109 -15.98 1.10 -4.33
C ASP A 109 -16.62 1.29 -2.94
N PRO A 110 -17.36 2.36 -2.72
CA PRO A 110 -17.96 2.66 -1.41
C PRO A 110 -18.90 1.57 -0.89
N ARG A 111 -19.59 0.85 -1.79
CA ARG A 111 -20.48 -0.27 -1.42
C ARG A 111 -19.69 -1.43 -0.83
N LEU A 112 -18.49 -1.72 -1.37
CA LEU A 112 -17.60 -2.73 -0.79
C LEU A 112 -17.09 -2.29 0.59
N VAL A 113 -16.77 -0.99 0.77
CA VAL A 113 -16.34 -0.47 2.08
C VAL A 113 -17.45 -0.63 3.10
N ALA A 114 -18.70 -0.21 2.79
CA ALA A 114 -19.86 -0.33 3.67
C ALA A 114 -20.18 -1.80 4.00
N ALA A 115 -20.14 -2.68 3.00
CA ALA A 115 -20.33 -4.13 3.17
C ALA A 115 -19.24 -4.72 4.08
N THR A 116 -17.99 -4.27 3.97
CA THR A 116 -16.90 -4.70 4.85
C THR A 116 -17.12 -4.22 6.29
N VAL A 117 -17.59 -3.00 6.48
CA VAL A 117 -17.98 -2.48 7.80
C VAL A 117 -19.06 -3.38 8.42
N ALA A 118 -20.13 -3.66 7.67
CA ALA A 118 -21.22 -4.52 8.15
C ALA A 118 -20.73 -5.93 8.52
N ALA A 119 -19.91 -6.54 7.66
CA ALA A 119 -19.30 -7.84 7.91
C ALA A 119 -18.42 -7.85 9.18
N MET A 120 -17.55 -6.84 9.38
CA MET A 120 -16.71 -6.73 10.57
C MET A 120 -17.53 -6.60 11.86
N LYS A 121 -18.58 -5.76 11.84
CA LYS A 121 -19.51 -5.61 12.97
C LYS A 121 -20.23 -6.93 13.27
N ARG A 122 -20.74 -7.61 12.26
CA ARG A 122 -21.41 -8.91 12.39
C ARG A 122 -20.49 -10.00 12.93
N LEU A 123 -19.20 -9.96 12.59
CA LEU A 123 -18.18 -10.86 13.09
C LEU A 123 -17.68 -10.48 14.50
N GLY A 124 -18.23 -9.44 15.12
CA GLY A 124 -18.00 -9.09 16.51
C GLY A 124 -16.81 -8.14 16.73
N ALA A 125 -16.40 -7.36 15.73
CA ALA A 125 -15.46 -6.25 15.95
C ALA A 125 -16.05 -5.28 16.99
N ARG A 126 -15.22 -4.85 17.97
CA ARG A 126 -15.64 -3.92 19.03
C ARG A 126 -15.88 -2.52 18.50
N LEU A 127 -15.09 -2.10 17.55
CA LEU A 127 -15.17 -0.80 16.88
C LEU A 127 -14.71 -0.96 15.44
N VAL A 128 -15.42 -0.33 14.52
CA VAL A 128 -14.97 -0.20 13.12
C VAL A 128 -14.92 1.27 12.77
N THR A 129 -13.78 1.71 12.24
CA THR A 129 -13.56 3.08 11.76
C THR A 129 -13.07 3.02 10.33
N VAL A 130 -13.61 3.86 9.45
CA VAL A 130 -13.08 4.04 8.10
C VAL A 130 -12.21 5.29 8.08
N ALA A 131 -11.00 5.18 7.55
CA ALA A 131 -10.06 6.29 7.56
C ALA A 131 -9.22 6.35 6.27
N GLU A 132 -9.00 7.55 5.75
CA GLU A 132 -8.18 7.78 4.56
C GLU A 132 -7.54 9.17 4.58
N GLY A 133 -6.45 9.33 3.83
CA GLY A 133 -5.79 10.60 3.59
C GLY A 133 -5.30 10.70 2.15
N PRO A 134 -6.16 11.08 1.18
CA PRO A 134 -5.76 11.23 -0.23
C PRO A 134 -4.54 12.11 -0.39
N GLY A 135 -3.60 11.69 -1.26
CA GLY A 135 -2.35 12.42 -1.49
C GLY A 135 -2.43 13.48 -2.59
N HIS A 136 -3.44 13.42 -3.43
CA HIS A 136 -3.53 14.25 -4.63
C HIS A 136 -4.34 15.52 -4.38
N ARG A 137 -3.74 16.56 -3.75
CA ARG A 137 -4.26 17.94 -3.60
C ARG A 137 -5.79 18.09 -3.45
N ARG A 138 -6.49 17.06 -2.97
CA ARG A 138 -7.93 17.07 -2.81
C ARG A 138 -8.30 17.09 -1.34
N ASP A 139 -9.35 17.77 -1.08
CA ASP A 139 -10.02 17.71 0.22
C ASP A 139 -10.56 16.29 0.44
N THR A 140 -10.20 15.69 1.56
CA THR A 140 -10.59 14.31 1.90
C THR A 140 -12.10 14.18 2.01
N GLN A 141 -12.78 15.17 2.61
CA GLN A 141 -14.23 15.19 2.77
C GLN A 141 -14.94 15.31 1.41
N TYR A 142 -14.38 16.13 0.51
CA TYR A 142 -14.92 16.23 -0.85
C TYR A 142 -14.88 14.89 -1.57
N VAL A 143 -13.75 14.17 -1.55
CA VAL A 143 -13.63 12.86 -2.23
C VAL A 143 -14.57 11.84 -1.59
N ALA A 144 -14.64 11.79 -0.26
CA ALA A 144 -15.49 10.85 0.47
C ALA A 144 -16.99 11.13 0.24
N SER A 145 -17.40 12.39 0.26
CA SER A 145 -18.79 12.79 0.00
C SER A 145 -19.17 12.56 -1.46
N SER A 146 -18.35 13.05 -2.41
CA SER A 146 -18.66 12.96 -3.84
C SER A 146 -18.70 11.52 -4.35
N SER A 147 -17.96 10.61 -3.73
CA SER A 147 -18.02 9.17 -4.03
C SER A 147 -19.24 8.46 -3.44
N GLY A 148 -20.03 9.12 -2.59
CA GLY A 148 -21.14 8.53 -1.84
C GLY A 148 -20.70 7.71 -0.62
N LEU A 149 -19.41 7.70 -0.27
CA LEU A 149 -18.91 6.92 0.85
C LEU A 149 -19.50 7.37 2.19
N LEU A 150 -19.59 8.70 2.43
CA LEU A 150 -20.09 9.22 3.70
C LEU A 150 -21.55 8.86 3.95
N ASP A 151 -22.38 8.80 2.91
CA ASP A 151 -23.79 8.42 3.03
C ASP A 151 -23.91 6.93 3.41
N LEU A 152 -23.19 6.06 2.71
CA LEU A 152 -23.18 4.63 3.03
C LEU A 152 -22.60 4.33 4.42
N LEU A 153 -21.60 5.09 4.87
CA LEU A 153 -21.06 4.93 6.22
C LEU A 153 -22.03 5.39 7.31
N ARG A 154 -22.86 6.40 7.01
CA ARG A 154 -23.94 6.82 7.91
C ARG A 154 -25.01 5.72 8.04
N ASP A 155 -25.37 5.06 6.92
CA ASP A 155 -26.34 3.95 6.91
C ASP A 155 -25.88 2.75 7.74
N VAL A 156 -24.54 2.54 7.84
CA VAL A 156 -23.95 1.47 8.67
C VAL A 156 -23.40 2.00 10.00
N ASP A 157 -23.76 3.21 10.42
CA ASP A 157 -23.36 3.85 11.69
C ASP A 157 -21.85 3.73 11.97
N THR A 158 -21.03 4.28 11.07
CA THR A 158 -19.58 4.15 11.15
C THR A 158 -18.88 5.48 10.89
N PRO A 159 -17.94 5.90 11.77
CA PRO A 159 -17.22 7.15 11.59
C PRO A 159 -16.23 7.09 10.43
N PHE A 160 -16.07 8.24 9.76
CA PHE A 160 -14.99 8.48 8.82
C PHE A 160 -13.97 9.44 9.43
N VAL A 161 -12.67 9.12 9.31
CA VAL A 161 -11.56 9.92 9.82
C VAL A 161 -10.66 10.37 8.69
N ASP A 162 -10.43 11.68 8.60
CA ASP A 162 -9.42 12.27 7.70
C ASP A 162 -8.03 12.12 8.32
N LEU A 163 -7.22 11.19 7.77
CA LEU A 163 -5.86 10.93 8.23
C LEU A 163 -4.90 12.09 7.90
N ASN A 164 -5.22 12.95 6.96
CA ASN A 164 -4.37 14.07 6.58
C ASN A 164 -4.28 15.14 7.67
N VAL A 165 -5.29 15.25 8.53
CA VAL A 165 -5.41 16.26 9.58
C VAL A 165 -5.54 15.69 10.99
N ALA A 166 -5.64 14.37 11.13
CA ALA A 166 -5.73 13.69 12.41
C ALA A 166 -4.51 14.00 13.31
N ALA A 167 -4.69 13.90 14.63
CA ALA A 167 -3.59 13.96 15.58
C ALA A 167 -2.58 12.83 15.29
N VAL A 168 -1.30 13.12 15.50
CA VAL A 168 -0.20 12.23 15.11
C VAL A 168 0.74 11.95 16.27
N ALA A 169 1.45 10.81 16.18
CA ALA A 169 2.60 10.52 17.01
C ALA A 169 3.78 10.03 16.15
N GLN A 170 4.96 10.19 16.67
CA GLN A 170 6.21 9.74 16.06
C GLN A 170 6.34 8.23 16.17
N ARG A 171 6.78 7.59 15.07
CA ARG A 171 7.11 6.17 15.00
C ARG A 171 8.52 6.03 14.46
N THR A 172 9.45 5.52 15.26
CA THR A 172 10.79 5.15 14.80
C THR A 172 10.67 4.00 13.80
N LEU A 173 11.34 4.13 12.64
CA LEU A 173 11.40 3.07 11.64
C LEU A 173 12.32 1.94 12.11
N ARG A 174 11.90 0.72 11.86
CA ARG A 174 12.72 -0.49 11.98
C ARG A 174 13.29 -0.93 10.65
N THR A 175 13.19 -0.03 9.67
CA THR A 175 13.69 -0.16 8.30
C THR A 175 14.44 1.12 7.93
N SER A 176 15.30 1.04 6.92
CA SER A 176 16.16 2.16 6.49
C SER A 176 16.19 2.34 4.97
N TYR A 177 15.10 1.99 4.29
CA TYR A 177 15.02 2.14 2.84
C TYR A 177 15.06 3.61 2.40
N THR A 178 14.37 4.49 3.12
CA THR A 178 14.29 5.94 2.82
C THR A 178 15.30 6.79 3.57
N GLN A 179 16.03 6.27 4.53
CA GLN A 179 16.89 7.04 5.44
C GLN A 179 16.15 8.11 6.27
N LEU A 180 14.83 8.08 6.35
CA LEU A 180 14.04 9.04 7.14
C LEU A 180 14.21 8.82 8.65
N GLY A 181 14.43 7.58 9.06
CA GLY A 181 14.64 7.18 10.46
C GLY A 181 13.33 7.13 11.28
N GLU A 182 12.37 7.97 10.97
CA GLU A 182 11.09 8.06 11.67
C GLU A 182 9.96 8.53 10.76
N LEU A 183 8.72 8.20 11.14
CA LEU A 183 7.50 8.72 10.53
C LEU A 183 6.55 9.24 11.60
N TRP A 184 5.87 10.33 11.28
CA TRP A 184 4.71 10.80 12.05
C TRP A 184 3.46 10.15 11.46
N LEU A 185 2.79 9.31 12.26
CA LEU A 185 1.62 8.57 11.84
C LEU A 185 0.38 9.00 12.64
N PRO A 186 -0.82 8.98 12.02
CA PRO A 186 -2.06 9.36 12.69
C PRO A 186 -2.37 8.44 13.88
N LEU A 187 -2.80 9.02 15.00
CA LEU A 187 -3.18 8.27 16.19
C LEU A 187 -4.24 7.21 15.92
N PRO A 188 -5.28 7.44 15.10
CA PRO A 188 -6.26 6.40 14.78
C PRO A 188 -5.63 5.13 14.20
N VAL A 189 -4.56 5.26 13.40
CA VAL A 189 -3.83 4.13 12.82
C VAL A 189 -2.99 3.42 13.87
N LEU A 190 -2.31 4.18 14.74
CA LEU A 190 -1.43 3.63 15.79
C LEU A 190 -2.20 2.97 16.93
N GLN A 191 -3.47 3.36 17.15
CA GLN A 191 -4.34 2.87 18.22
C GLN A 191 -5.27 1.73 17.78
N ALA A 192 -5.37 1.46 16.49
CA ALA A 192 -6.16 0.34 15.99
C ALA A 192 -5.49 -1.00 16.34
N ASP A 193 -6.29 -1.97 16.82
CA ASP A 193 -5.83 -3.34 17.04
C ASP A 193 -5.54 -4.04 15.70
N LEU A 194 -6.30 -3.66 14.65
CA LEU A 194 -6.18 -4.20 13.30
C LEU A 194 -6.34 -3.09 12.25
N VAL A 195 -5.31 -2.88 11.45
CA VAL A 195 -5.38 -2.06 10.24
C VAL A 195 -5.64 -2.97 9.04
N VAL A 196 -6.72 -2.68 8.31
CA VAL A 196 -7.14 -3.40 7.10
C VAL A 196 -6.87 -2.54 5.88
N SER A 197 -6.04 -3.02 4.97
CA SER A 197 -5.84 -2.38 3.67
C SER A 197 -6.91 -2.82 2.68
N MET A 198 -7.64 -1.86 2.10
CA MET A 198 -8.65 -2.12 1.07
C MET A 198 -8.27 -1.40 -0.23
N PRO A 199 -7.25 -1.86 -0.97
CA PRO A 199 -6.83 -1.20 -2.20
C PRO A 199 -7.79 -1.46 -3.35
N LYS A 200 -7.88 -0.50 -4.28
CA LYS A 200 -8.37 -0.73 -5.64
C LYS A 200 -7.29 -1.45 -6.43
N MET A 201 -7.61 -2.56 -7.10
CA MET A 201 -6.70 -3.25 -8.03
C MET A 201 -6.46 -2.35 -9.25
N LYS A 202 -5.25 -1.77 -9.38
CA LYS A 202 -4.95 -0.85 -10.48
C LYS A 202 -3.47 -0.75 -10.83
N THR A 203 -3.19 -0.39 -12.09
CA THR A 203 -1.87 0.01 -12.54
C THR A 203 -1.48 1.39 -11.99
N HIS A 204 -0.20 1.74 -12.08
CA HIS A 204 0.32 3.02 -11.59
C HIS A 204 1.52 3.48 -12.41
N HIS A 205 1.49 4.75 -12.86
CA HIS A 205 2.50 5.34 -13.75
C HIS A 205 3.90 5.48 -13.15
N TRP A 206 4.09 5.33 -11.82
CA TRP A 206 5.41 5.34 -11.18
C TRP A 206 5.74 4.05 -10.42
N GLY A 207 4.74 3.35 -9.93
CA GLY A 207 4.94 2.17 -9.08
C GLY A 207 4.63 0.84 -9.76
N GLY A 208 4.27 0.85 -11.05
CA GLY A 208 3.79 -0.33 -11.77
C GLY A 208 2.35 -0.69 -11.40
N VAL A 209 2.10 -1.05 -10.15
CA VAL A 209 0.77 -1.38 -9.62
C VAL A 209 0.47 -0.65 -8.32
N THR A 210 -0.82 -0.52 -8.00
CA THR A 210 -1.33 -0.08 -6.68
C THR A 210 -2.07 -1.26 -6.06
N LEU A 211 -1.57 -1.71 -4.91
CA LEU A 211 -2.13 -2.81 -4.12
C LEU A 211 -2.03 -2.49 -2.62
N SER A 212 -2.05 -3.48 -1.73
CA SER A 212 -2.18 -3.29 -0.29
C SER A 212 -1.04 -2.51 0.34
N LEU A 213 0.21 -2.85 0.02
CA LEU A 213 1.38 -2.17 0.59
C LEU A 213 1.41 -0.71 0.18
N LYS A 214 1.23 -0.45 -1.13
CA LYS A 214 1.20 0.93 -1.64
C LYS A 214 -0.01 1.72 -1.13
N ASN A 215 -1.13 1.07 -0.85
CA ASN A 215 -2.29 1.71 -0.27
C ASN A 215 -1.97 2.36 1.09
N MET A 216 -1.03 1.82 1.88
CA MET A 216 -0.61 2.40 3.15
C MET A 216 0.04 3.78 3.00
N PHE A 217 0.51 4.14 1.82
CA PHE A 217 1.02 5.49 1.54
C PHE A 217 -0.01 6.59 1.86
N GLY A 218 -1.32 6.29 1.71
CA GLY A 218 -2.42 7.17 2.09
C GLY A 218 -2.54 7.42 3.59
N VAL A 219 -1.94 6.60 4.45
CA VAL A 219 -1.93 6.80 5.90
C VAL A 219 -1.11 8.01 6.30
N VAL A 220 -0.03 8.30 5.58
CA VAL A 220 0.91 9.37 5.95
C VAL A 220 0.24 10.75 5.80
N PRO A 221 0.22 11.59 6.87
CA PRO A 221 -0.60 12.80 6.88
C PRO A 221 -0.04 13.90 5.97
N GLY A 222 -0.88 14.42 5.08
CA GLY A 222 -0.52 15.48 4.13
C GLY A 222 -0.11 16.77 4.81
N ARG A 223 -0.71 17.12 5.96
CA ARG A 223 -0.35 18.33 6.74
C ARG A 223 1.11 18.35 7.20
N ILE A 224 1.76 17.18 7.31
CA ILE A 224 3.17 17.06 7.73
C ILE A 224 4.07 16.86 6.50
N TYR A 225 3.68 15.97 5.59
CA TYR A 225 4.52 15.51 4.49
C TYR A 225 4.22 16.21 3.16
N GLY A 226 3.31 17.19 3.17
CA GLY A 226 2.92 17.97 1.99
C GLY A 226 1.95 17.23 1.06
N TRP A 227 1.56 17.90 -0.01
CA TRP A 227 0.63 17.41 -1.01
C TRP A 227 1.32 17.40 -2.38
N PRO A 228 1.49 16.25 -3.01
CA PRO A 228 0.99 14.91 -2.72
C PRO A 228 1.96 14.04 -1.87
N LYS A 229 2.39 14.47 -0.70
CA LYS A 229 3.35 13.78 0.20
C LYS A 229 4.76 13.76 -0.40
N ASN A 230 5.19 14.92 -0.85
CA ASN A 230 6.42 15.13 -1.62
C ASN A 230 7.67 14.56 -0.94
N VAL A 231 7.80 14.67 0.38
CA VAL A 231 8.96 14.16 1.14
C VAL A 231 9.18 12.67 0.85
N LEU A 232 8.09 11.88 0.80
CA LEU A 232 8.18 10.45 0.53
C LEU A 232 8.52 10.15 -0.93
N HIS A 233 8.04 10.95 -1.87
CA HIS A 233 8.42 10.80 -3.28
C HIS A 233 9.89 11.14 -3.51
N TRP A 234 10.41 12.17 -2.85
CA TRP A 234 11.83 12.54 -2.93
C TRP A 234 12.75 11.53 -2.24
N ALA A 235 12.27 10.84 -1.21
CA ALA A 235 13.02 9.77 -0.53
C ALA A 235 13.05 8.45 -1.32
N GLY A 236 12.37 8.40 -2.47
CA GLY A 236 12.18 7.21 -3.31
C GLY A 236 10.81 6.57 -3.10
N LEU A 237 10.04 6.44 -4.18
CA LEU A 237 8.67 5.94 -4.08
C LEU A 237 8.60 4.48 -3.60
N GLN A 238 9.40 3.59 -4.21
CA GLN A 238 9.42 2.16 -3.89
C GLN A 238 9.88 1.94 -2.43
N GLN A 239 10.94 2.64 -2.04
CA GLN A 239 11.52 2.62 -0.70
C GLN A 239 10.53 3.13 0.35
N SER A 240 9.84 4.22 0.05
CA SER A 240 8.82 4.79 0.94
C SER A 240 7.62 3.88 1.11
N ILE A 241 7.20 3.14 0.07
CA ILE A 241 6.12 2.16 0.18
C ILE A 241 6.50 1.09 1.20
N VAL A 242 7.73 0.56 1.13
CA VAL A 242 8.22 -0.47 2.05
C VAL A 242 8.30 0.05 3.48
N ASP A 243 8.93 1.22 3.70
CA ASP A 243 9.09 1.80 5.04
C ASP A 243 7.73 2.13 5.69
N VAL A 244 6.79 2.70 4.92
CA VAL A 244 5.45 3.01 5.42
C VAL A 244 4.68 1.73 5.75
N ALA A 245 4.70 0.72 4.86
CA ALA A 245 4.03 -0.55 5.11
C ALA A 245 4.62 -1.27 6.32
N ALA A 246 5.95 -1.25 6.50
CA ALA A 246 6.64 -1.81 7.65
C ALA A 246 6.35 -1.05 8.96
N ALA A 247 6.12 0.27 8.89
CA ALA A 247 5.77 1.08 10.06
C ALA A 247 4.32 0.90 10.49
N VAL A 248 3.39 0.76 9.54
CA VAL A 248 1.95 0.59 9.78
C VAL A 248 1.60 -0.86 10.11
N GLN A 249 2.24 -1.82 9.44
CA GLN A 249 2.00 -3.26 9.58
C GLN A 249 0.53 -3.65 9.43
N PRO A 250 -0.12 -3.37 8.27
CA PRO A 250 -1.46 -3.88 8.03
C PRO A 250 -1.43 -5.41 8.11
N ARG A 251 -2.40 -6.00 8.82
CA ARG A 251 -2.46 -7.45 9.04
C ARG A 251 -3.67 -8.11 8.40
N LEU A 252 -4.36 -7.37 7.55
CA LEU A 252 -5.43 -7.87 6.71
C LEU A 252 -5.51 -7.01 5.46
N ALA A 253 -5.70 -7.65 4.32
CA ALA A 253 -5.92 -6.97 3.06
C ALA A 253 -7.16 -7.54 2.35
N ILE A 254 -7.94 -6.65 1.74
CA ILE A 254 -9.12 -6.96 0.93
C ILE A 254 -9.00 -6.14 -0.35
N VAL A 255 -8.54 -6.76 -1.43
CA VAL A 255 -8.34 -6.07 -2.72
C VAL A 255 -9.65 -6.00 -3.48
N ASP A 256 -10.05 -4.80 -3.85
CA ASP A 256 -11.16 -4.54 -4.75
C ASP A 256 -10.71 -4.72 -6.21
N GLY A 257 -10.87 -5.92 -6.73
CA GLY A 257 -10.64 -6.31 -8.12
C GLY A 257 -11.94 -6.63 -8.86
N ILE A 258 -13.11 -6.23 -8.35
CA ILE A 258 -14.39 -6.39 -9.10
C ILE A 258 -14.29 -5.59 -10.39
N VAL A 259 -14.05 -4.28 -10.28
CA VAL A 259 -13.70 -3.43 -11.42
C VAL A 259 -12.41 -2.72 -11.07
N GLY A 260 -11.32 -3.08 -11.72
CA GLY A 260 -10.01 -2.49 -11.57
C GLY A 260 -9.77 -1.33 -12.53
N MET A 261 -8.56 -0.76 -12.48
CA MET A 261 -8.11 0.29 -13.39
C MET A 261 -6.82 -0.14 -14.09
N GLU A 262 -6.79 -0.07 -15.40
CA GLU A 262 -5.62 -0.40 -16.22
C GLU A 262 -5.04 0.82 -16.96
N GLY A 263 -3.80 0.72 -17.45
CA GLY A 263 -3.14 1.74 -18.25
C GLY A 263 -2.56 2.86 -17.39
N ASP A 264 -2.95 4.12 -17.61
CA ASP A 264 -2.39 5.32 -16.98
C ASP A 264 -2.97 5.60 -15.58
N GLY A 265 -2.95 4.58 -14.70
CA GLY A 265 -3.31 4.77 -13.29
C GLY A 265 -2.28 5.66 -12.55
N PRO A 266 -2.64 6.18 -11.37
CA PRO A 266 -3.76 5.80 -10.52
C PRO A 266 -5.08 6.57 -10.78
N ILE A 267 -5.10 7.53 -11.73
CA ILE A 267 -6.24 8.43 -11.95
C ILE A 267 -6.78 8.34 -13.38
N LYS A 268 -5.90 8.38 -14.40
CA LYS A 268 -6.26 8.49 -15.82
C LYS A 268 -6.40 7.14 -16.54
N GLY A 269 -6.38 6.04 -15.80
CA GLY A 269 -6.57 4.70 -16.36
C GLY A 269 -7.99 4.45 -16.81
N LYS A 270 -8.21 3.29 -17.43
CA LYS A 270 -9.53 2.83 -17.90
C LYS A 270 -10.04 1.71 -16.99
N PRO A 271 -11.37 1.58 -16.80
CA PRO A 271 -11.92 0.46 -16.06
C PRO A 271 -11.69 -0.87 -16.79
N ILE A 272 -11.44 -1.91 -16.01
CA ILE A 272 -11.33 -3.29 -16.45
C ILE A 272 -12.05 -4.21 -15.43
N VAL A 273 -12.89 -5.09 -15.92
CA VAL A 273 -13.60 -6.06 -15.05
C VAL A 273 -12.67 -7.25 -14.82
N ALA A 274 -12.12 -7.39 -13.61
CA ALA A 274 -11.38 -8.57 -13.19
C ALA A 274 -12.28 -9.55 -12.41
N GLY A 275 -13.37 -9.06 -11.81
CA GLY A 275 -14.44 -9.91 -11.26
C GLY A 275 -14.08 -10.64 -9.98
N HIS A 276 -13.07 -10.19 -9.24
CA HIS A 276 -12.60 -10.88 -8.04
C HIS A 276 -12.37 -9.93 -6.86
N LEU A 277 -12.54 -10.48 -5.64
CA LEU A 277 -12.03 -9.94 -4.40
C LEU A 277 -10.89 -10.85 -3.91
N VAL A 278 -9.79 -10.26 -3.43
CA VAL A 278 -8.65 -11.03 -2.89
C VAL A 278 -8.46 -10.69 -1.42
N PHE A 279 -8.39 -11.73 -0.57
CA PHE A 279 -8.31 -11.60 0.89
C PHE A 279 -7.06 -12.31 1.41
N GLY A 280 -6.44 -11.75 2.44
CA GLY A 280 -5.37 -12.44 3.17
C GLY A 280 -4.92 -11.67 4.40
N THR A 281 -4.38 -12.39 5.38
CA THR A 281 -3.80 -11.82 6.60
C THR A 281 -2.33 -11.43 6.44
N ASP A 282 -1.76 -11.73 5.28
CA ASP A 282 -0.43 -11.31 4.85
C ASP A 282 -0.56 -10.40 3.62
N PRO A 283 -0.43 -9.07 3.78
CA PRO A 283 -0.58 -8.13 2.66
C PRO A 283 0.43 -8.31 1.54
N VAL A 284 1.62 -8.87 1.79
CA VAL A 284 2.61 -9.15 0.74
C VAL A 284 2.13 -10.32 -0.12
N ALA A 285 1.61 -11.38 0.50
CA ALA A 285 1.03 -12.52 -0.21
C ALA A 285 -0.21 -12.12 -1.03
N VAL A 286 -1.03 -11.22 -0.48
CA VAL A 286 -2.18 -10.65 -1.20
C VAL A 286 -1.71 -9.83 -2.39
N ASP A 287 -0.69 -8.98 -2.22
CA ASP A 287 -0.16 -8.17 -3.32
C ASP A 287 0.51 -9.03 -4.41
N ALA A 288 1.23 -10.09 -4.02
CA ALA A 288 1.79 -11.06 -4.96
C ALA A 288 0.68 -11.74 -5.78
N THR A 289 -0.38 -12.22 -5.10
CA THR A 289 -1.53 -12.87 -5.75
C THR A 289 -2.27 -11.89 -6.67
N ALA A 290 -2.57 -10.67 -6.18
CA ALA A 290 -3.30 -9.68 -6.97
C ALA A 290 -2.50 -9.18 -8.17
N ALA A 291 -1.18 -8.99 -8.05
CA ALA A 291 -0.30 -8.65 -9.17
C ALA A 291 -0.30 -9.76 -10.23
N PHE A 292 -0.23 -11.02 -9.82
CA PHE A 292 -0.31 -12.16 -10.74
C PHE A 292 -1.65 -12.20 -11.48
N LEU A 293 -2.76 -11.97 -10.78
CA LEU A 293 -4.09 -11.86 -11.40
C LEU A 293 -4.17 -10.73 -12.44
N MET A 294 -3.38 -9.67 -12.28
CA MET A 294 -3.24 -8.59 -13.27
C MET A 294 -2.31 -8.94 -14.44
N GLY A 295 -1.75 -10.15 -14.50
CA GLY A 295 -0.75 -10.57 -15.49
C GLY A 295 0.62 -9.92 -15.28
N VAL A 296 0.95 -9.57 -14.04
CA VAL A 296 2.21 -8.96 -13.59
C VAL A 296 2.98 -9.96 -12.73
N ASP A 297 4.28 -10.12 -13.01
CA ASP A 297 5.16 -10.86 -12.12
C ASP A 297 5.41 -10.06 -10.85
N PRO A 298 4.92 -10.51 -9.68
CA PRO A 298 5.05 -9.76 -8.43
C PRO A 298 6.50 -9.53 -8.02
N MET A 299 7.42 -10.44 -8.38
CA MET A 299 8.84 -10.31 -8.02
C MET A 299 9.59 -9.31 -8.90
N ARG A 300 8.97 -8.79 -9.95
CA ARG A 300 9.47 -7.66 -10.74
C ARG A 300 8.94 -6.32 -10.28
N VAL A 301 7.95 -6.29 -9.39
CA VAL A 301 7.48 -5.07 -8.73
C VAL A 301 8.37 -4.82 -7.51
N GLU A 302 9.23 -3.82 -7.58
CA GLU A 302 10.32 -3.58 -6.62
C GLU A 302 9.85 -3.59 -5.16
N TYR A 303 8.79 -2.82 -4.82
CA TYR A 303 8.33 -2.77 -3.43
C TYR A 303 7.72 -4.11 -2.95
N ILE A 304 7.12 -4.93 -3.83
CA ILE A 304 6.61 -6.27 -3.47
C ILE A 304 7.79 -7.21 -3.24
N ALA A 305 8.75 -7.22 -4.16
CA ALA A 305 9.94 -8.05 -4.06
C ALA A 305 10.76 -7.74 -2.81
N GLU A 306 10.94 -6.45 -2.47
CA GLU A 306 11.65 -6.05 -1.25
C GLU A 306 10.86 -6.41 0.02
N ALA A 307 9.56 -6.16 0.06
CA ALA A 307 8.71 -6.53 1.19
C ALA A 307 8.66 -8.06 1.41
N ALA A 308 8.72 -8.84 0.34
CA ALA A 308 8.74 -10.30 0.39
C ALA A 308 9.98 -10.89 1.09
N ARG A 309 11.03 -10.09 1.27
CA ARG A 309 12.25 -10.53 1.95
C ARG A 309 12.11 -10.58 3.47
N PHE A 310 11.15 -9.85 4.06
CA PHE A 310 11.06 -9.73 5.52
C PHE A 310 9.69 -9.38 6.09
N LEU A 311 8.79 -8.76 5.30
CA LEU A 311 7.52 -8.23 5.82
C LEU A 311 6.36 -9.22 5.64
N GLY A 312 6.45 -10.10 4.64
CA GLY A 312 5.44 -11.12 4.36
C GLY A 312 5.86 -12.06 3.25
N GLN A 313 4.98 -12.98 2.89
CA GLN A 313 5.26 -14.07 1.95
C GLN A 313 5.04 -13.67 0.50
N GLY A 314 6.08 -13.76 -0.34
CA GLY A 314 5.98 -13.49 -1.79
C GLY A 314 6.05 -14.73 -2.68
N SER A 315 6.42 -15.89 -2.13
CA SER A 315 6.62 -17.13 -2.91
C SER A 315 5.35 -17.96 -2.97
N PHE A 316 4.89 -18.32 -4.19
CA PHE A 316 3.64 -19.03 -4.40
C PHE A 316 3.64 -20.45 -3.81
N ASP A 317 4.80 -21.11 -3.67
CA ASP A 317 4.91 -22.43 -2.98
C ASP A 317 4.65 -22.34 -1.48
N GLN A 318 4.68 -21.14 -0.91
CA GLN A 318 4.39 -20.89 0.50
C GLN A 318 3.05 -20.18 0.71
N ILE A 319 2.34 -19.87 -0.39
CA ILE A 319 1.02 -19.25 -0.35
C ILE A 319 -0.05 -20.30 -0.67
N THR A 320 -0.87 -20.65 0.31
CA THR A 320 -2.03 -21.50 0.09
C THR A 320 -3.16 -20.67 -0.53
N GLN A 321 -3.48 -20.94 -1.79
CA GLN A 321 -4.62 -20.34 -2.49
C GLN A 321 -5.91 -21.08 -2.14
N VAL A 322 -6.99 -20.35 -1.88
CA VAL A 322 -8.34 -20.90 -1.67
C VAL A 322 -9.37 -20.12 -2.47
N GLY A 323 -10.49 -20.76 -2.83
CA GLY A 323 -11.51 -20.19 -3.69
C GLY A 323 -11.23 -20.42 -5.17
N GLU A 324 -11.24 -19.37 -5.98
CA GLU A 324 -11.03 -19.47 -7.43
C GLU A 324 -9.58 -19.88 -7.74
N ASP A 325 -9.41 -20.59 -8.86
CA ASP A 325 -8.09 -20.97 -9.36
C ASP A 325 -7.29 -19.76 -9.81
N LEU A 326 -6.06 -19.64 -9.34
CA LEU A 326 -5.20 -18.48 -9.58
C LEU A 326 -4.92 -18.25 -11.06
N GLU A 327 -4.51 -19.29 -11.79
CA GLU A 327 -4.10 -19.17 -13.18
C GLU A 327 -5.29 -18.90 -14.10
N ARG A 328 -6.44 -19.54 -13.82
CA ARG A 328 -7.69 -19.34 -14.58
C ARG A 328 -8.36 -18.02 -14.31
N SER A 329 -8.00 -17.35 -13.22
CA SER A 329 -8.56 -16.06 -12.81
C SER A 329 -7.75 -14.86 -13.33
N VAL A 330 -6.66 -15.09 -14.05
CA VAL A 330 -5.81 -14.04 -14.61
C VAL A 330 -6.60 -13.18 -15.61
N THR A 331 -6.64 -11.89 -15.35
CA THR A 331 -7.13 -10.87 -16.29
C THR A 331 -5.99 -9.90 -16.56
N PRO A 332 -5.28 -10.00 -17.69
CA PRO A 332 -4.09 -9.19 -17.95
C PRO A 332 -4.46 -7.71 -18.11
N PHE A 333 -4.07 -6.87 -17.16
CA PHE A 333 -4.24 -5.42 -17.21
C PHE A 333 -3.28 -4.82 -18.22
N ARG A 334 -3.72 -3.83 -18.98
CA ARG A 334 -2.82 -3.08 -19.84
C ARG A 334 -1.84 -2.25 -19.00
N LEU A 335 -0.55 -2.46 -19.23
CA LEU A 335 0.52 -1.70 -18.61
C LEU A 335 0.98 -0.58 -19.56
N ARG A 336 1.53 0.49 -19.00
CA ARG A 336 2.25 1.51 -19.75
C ARG A 336 3.51 0.90 -20.40
N PRO A 337 4.05 1.50 -21.47
CA PRO A 337 5.23 0.97 -22.18
C PRO A 337 6.42 0.69 -21.27
N GLU A 338 6.71 1.61 -20.32
CA GLU A 338 7.83 1.49 -19.36
C GLU A 338 7.70 0.35 -18.37
N PHE A 339 6.50 -0.21 -18.20
CA PHE A 339 6.22 -1.33 -17.28
C PHE A 339 5.98 -2.67 -17.98
N GLN A 340 6.20 -2.77 -19.30
CA GLN A 340 6.01 -4.05 -20.01
C GLN A 340 6.95 -5.16 -19.49
N ALA A 341 8.12 -4.79 -18.97
CA ALA A 341 9.05 -5.71 -18.35
C ALA A 341 8.48 -6.40 -17.08
N LEU A 342 7.42 -5.86 -16.49
CA LEU A 342 6.74 -6.47 -15.33
C LEU A 342 5.83 -7.65 -15.72
N ARG A 343 5.60 -7.92 -17.02
CA ARG A 343 4.74 -9.03 -17.47
C ARG A 343 5.26 -10.39 -17.01
N THR A 344 4.34 -11.27 -16.65
CA THR A 344 4.62 -12.69 -16.47
C THR A 344 5.14 -13.29 -17.79
N GLY A 345 6.21 -14.10 -17.74
CA GLY A 345 6.74 -14.79 -18.93
C GLY A 345 7.67 -13.98 -19.83
N THR A 346 7.97 -12.71 -19.55
CA THR A 346 9.03 -11.96 -20.28
C THR A 346 10.40 -12.28 -19.68
N ALA A 347 11.24 -13.03 -20.37
CA ALA A 347 12.63 -13.25 -19.96
C ALA A 347 13.43 -11.96 -20.04
N GLY A 348 14.00 -11.53 -18.91
CA GLY A 348 15.20 -10.73 -18.78
C GLY A 348 15.25 -9.36 -19.48
N ALA A 349 14.55 -8.35 -18.91
CA ALA A 349 14.99 -6.97 -19.00
C ALA A 349 14.99 -6.37 -17.58
N SER A 350 16.17 -6.06 -17.07
CA SER A 350 16.31 -5.31 -15.81
C SER A 350 15.59 -3.96 -15.95
N PRO A 351 14.86 -3.49 -14.95
CA PRO A 351 14.29 -2.15 -14.96
C PRO A 351 15.45 -1.14 -14.96
N GLY A 352 15.68 -0.53 -16.12
CA GLY A 352 16.65 0.54 -16.27
C GLY A 352 16.10 1.85 -15.70
N GLY A 353 16.92 2.54 -14.88
CA GLY A 353 16.97 3.98 -14.73
C GLY A 353 15.71 4.69 -14.18
N ASP A 354 15.92 5.28 -13.05
CA ASP A 354 15.04 6.27 -12.40
C ASP A 354 14.68 7.43 -13.37
N PRO A 355 13.39 7.66 -13.69
CA PRO A 355 12.96 8.78 -14.52
C PRO A 355 12.87 10.14 -13.78
N ALA A 356 13.63 10.33 -12.70
CA ALA A 356 13.50 11.53 -11.87
C ALA A 356 14.07 12.83 -12.48
N HIS A 357 14.54 12.84 -13.75
CA HIS A 357 15.18 14.01 -14.37
C HIS A 357 14.56 14.52 -15.67
N ALA A 358 13.25 14.36 -15.87
CA ALA A 358 12.60 14.98 -17.03
C ALA A 358 11.33 15.74 -16.61
N ALA A 359 11.50 16.85 -15.89
CA ALA A 359 10.48 17.88 -15.72
C ALA A 359 11.17 19.21 -15.36
N GLY A 360 11.81 19.81 -16.36
CA GLY A 360 12.25 21.20 -16.39
C GLY A 360 12.00 21.72 -17.79
N GLY A 361 10.87 22.43 -17.95
CA GLY A 361 10.43 23.06 -19.17
C GLY A 361 9.07 23.68 -18.94
#